data_6830edd6a584b216e28b951ac4ee16b4
#
_entry.id   6830edd6a584b216e28b951ac4ee16b4
#
_cell.length_a   1.000
_cell.length_b   1.000
_cell.length_c   1.000
_cell.angle_alpha   90.00
_cell.angle_beta   90.00
_cell.angle_gamma   90.00
#
_symmetry.space_group_name_H-M   'P 1'
#
loop_
_entity.id
_entity.type
_entity.pdbx_description
1 polymer ?
#
loop_
_entity_poly.entity_id
_entity_poly.type
_entity_poly.pdbx_seq_one_letter_code
_entity_poly.pdbx_strand_id
1 'polypeptide(L)'
;MKEDIGNQSQHYAGTAFDVGQTLTNAQRTVLRNSARNSGVWTYIEPEVLSPTWVHFDRRYGTPACSSGGYPLIRQNSRGNYVCIAQDDLNTLGYTTGGLDGVFGGQTFTAVKRYQASRGLVADGIIGCNTWRSLQENVVGTGATSTTIN
;
A
#
# COMPACT_ATOMS: atom_id res chain seq x y z
N MET A 1 -7.66 -3.29 -18.40
CA MET A 1 -7.86 -2.64 -17.09
C MET A 1 -6.51 -2.28 -16.51
N LYS A 2 -6.42 -1.10 -16.02
CA LYS A 2 -5.16 -0.61 -15.45
C LYS A 2 -5.06 -1.08 -14.01
N GLU A 3 -3.99 -1.73 -13.66
CA GLU A 3 -3.72 -2.09 -12.28
C GLU A 3 -3.25 -0.90 -11.48
N ASP A 4 -3.66 -0.88 -10.24
CA ASP A 4 -3.17 0.05 -9.25
C ASP A 4 -2.18 -0.66 -8.34
N ILE A 5 -0.93 -0.55 -8.70
CA ILE A 5 0.16 -1.25 -8.01
C ILE A 5 0.28 -0.76 -6.57
N GLY A 6 0.10 0.54 -6.33
CA GLY A 6 0.19 1.09 -4.98
C GLY A 6 -0.81 0.51 -4.00
N ASN A 7 -2.03 0.21 -4.46
CA ASN A 7 -3.02 -0.45 -3.61
C ASN A 7 -2.73 -1.93 -3.41
N GLN A 8 -2.05 -2.57 -4.35
CA GLN A 8 -1.69 -3.98 -4.20
C GLN A 8 -0.72 -4.21 -3.05
N SER A 9 0.07 -3.21 -2.68
CA SER A 9 1.00 -3.33 -1.56
C SER A 9 0.31 -3.69 -0.25
N GLN A 10 -0.91 -3.21 -0.03
CA GLN A 10 -1.71 -3.57 1.14
C GLN A 10 -2.12 -5.04 1.13
N HIS A 11 -2.35 -5.62 -0.03
CA HIS A 11 -2.66 -7.05 -0.16
C HIS A 11 -1.43 -7.90 0.18
N TYR A 12 -0.24 -7.49 -0.23
CA TYR A 12 1.00 -8.21 0.11
C TYR A 12 1.22 -8.30 1.62
N ALA A 13 0.81 -7.28 2.35
CA ALA A 13 0.93 -7.27 3.81
C ALA A 13 -0.21 -8.01 4.52
N GLY A 14 -1.23 -8.46 3.78
CA GLY A 14 -2.42 -9.07 4.38
C GLY A 14 -3.31 -8.06 5.10
N THR A 15 -3.20 -6.77 4.78
CA THR A 15 -3.98 -5.71 5.41
C THR A 15 -5.07 -5.15 4.50
N ALA A 16 -5.27 -5.75 3.34
CA ALA A 16 -6.30 -5.35 2.38
C ALA A 16 -7.04 -6.56 1.86
N PHE A 17 -8.32 -6.38 1.60
CA PHE A 17 -9.20 -7.44 1.09
C PHE A 17 -10.11 -6.90 -0.01
N ASP A 18 -10.27 -7.68 -1.06
CA ASP A 18 -11.27 -7.50 -2.11
C ASP A 18 -12.27 -8.64 -2.00
N VAL A 19 -13.49 -8.33 -1.66
CA VAL A 19 -14.54 -9.32 -1.41
C VAL A 19 -15.86 -8.89 -2.04
N GLY A 20 -16.82 -9.78 -2.05
CA GLY A 20 -18.17 -9.44 -2.49
C GLY A 20 -18.37 -9.44 -4.00
N GLN A 21 -17.48 -10.08 -4.77
CA GLN A 21 -17.57 -10.13 -6.22
C GLN A 21 -18.86 -10.81 -6.72
N THR A 22 -19.39 -11.75 -5.94
CA THR A 22 -20.60 -12.49 -6.28
C THR A 22 -21.87 -11.91 -5.67
N LEU A 23 -21.74 -10.83 -4.91
CA LEU A 23 -22.86 -10.19 -4.23
C LEU A 23 -23.61 -9.22 -5.14
N THR A 24 -24.85 -8.91 -4.79
CA THR A 24 -25.60 -7.82 -5.41
C THR A 24 -25.08 -6.46 -4.94
N ASN A 25 -25.46 -5.39 -5.65
CA ASN A 25 -25.10 -4.04 -5.23
C ASN A 25 -25.63 -3.72 -3.83
N ALA A 26 -26.85 -4.13 -3.51
CA ALA A 26 -27.44 -3.92 -2.20
C ALA A 26 -26.64 -4.64 -1.11
N GLN A 27 -26.23 -5.88 -1.37
CA GLN A 27 -25.42 -6.66 -0.45
C GLN A 27 -24.03 -6.04 -0.26
N ARG A 28 -23.42 -5.54 -1.33
CA ARG A 28 -22.13 -4.83 -1.22
C ARG A 28 -22.25 -3.57 -0.40
N THR A 29 -23.35 -2.84 -0.51
CA THR A 29 -23.62 -1.66 0.33
C THR A 29 -23.67 -2.04 1.80
N VAL A 30 -24.35 -3.12 2.15
CA VAL A 30 -24.40 -3.64 3.52
C VAL A 30 -23.00 -3.99 4.00
N LEU A 31 -22.21 -4.64 3.15
CA LEU A 31 -20.85 -5.05 3.50
C LEU A 31 -19.94 -3.84 3.74
N ARG A 32 -20.02 -2.80 2.90
CA ARG A 32 -19.26 -1.55 3.12
C ARG A 32 -19.64 -0.90 4.44
N ASN A 33 -20.93 -0.84 4.74
CA ASN A 33 -21.41 -0.25 5.98
C ASN A 33 -20.95 -1.07 7.20
N SER A 34 -20.98 -2.39 7.10
CA SER A 34 -20.49 -3.27 8.17
C SER A 34 -19.00 -3.08 8.41
N ALA A 35 -18.21 -2.99 7.33
CA ALA A 35 -16.77 -2.72 7.43
C ALA A 35 -16.52 -1.37 8.11
N ARG A 36 -17.29 -0.35 7.72
CA ARG A 36 -17.17 0.99 8.31
C ARG A 36 -17.54 0.99 9.79
N ASN A 37 -18.61 0.32 10.13
CA ASN A 37 -19.12 0.27 11.52
C ASN A 37 -18.24 -0.56 12.44
N SER A 38 -17.46 -1.50 11.89
CA SER A 38 -16.56 -2.34 12.69
C SER A 38 -15.43 -1.54 13.33
N GLY A 39 -15.05 -0.39 12.76
CA GLY A 39 -13.94 0.41 13.24
C GLY A 39 -12.57 -0.23 13.02
N VAL A 40 -12.50 -1.37 12.34
CA VAL A 40 -11.25 -2.09 12.07
C VAL A 40 -10.51 -1.49 10.88
N TRP A 41 -11.26 -1.12 9.85
CA TRP A 41 -10.70 -0.70 8.57
C TRP A 41 -10.56 0.81 8.53
N THR A 42 -9.44 1.29 8.05
CA THR A 42 -9.15 2.73 7.97
C THR A 42 -9.44 3.32 6.60
N TYR A 43 -9.61 2.46 5.61
CA TYR A 43 -10.02 2.86 4.27
C TYR A 43 -11.02 1.85 3.73
N ILE A 44 -12.13 2.37 3.22
CA ILE A 44 -13.16 1.57 2.55
C ILE A 44 -13.41 2.28 1.22
N GLU A 45 -13.08 1.59 0.13
CA GLU A 45 -13.16 2.18 -1.19
C GLU A 45 -14.62 2.49 -1.57
N PRO A 46 -14.89 3.70 -2.08
CA PRO A 46 -16.25 4.05 -2.50
C PRO A 46 -16.73 3.17 -3.65
N GLU A 47 -18.03 2.95 -3.72
CA GLU A 47 -18.64 2.11 -4.76
C GLU A 47 -18.25 2.55 -6.17
N VAL A 48 -18.11 3.84 -6.42
CA VAL A 48 -17.74 4.37 -7.73
C VAL A 48 -16.39 3.84 -8.22
N LEU A 49 -15.48 3.51 -7.31
CA LEU A 49 -14.15 3.00 -7.64
C LEU A 49 -14.10 1.48 -7.68
N SER A 50 -15.01 0.80 -6.98
CA SER A 50 -15.11 -0.66 -6.95
C SER A 50 -16.58 -1.09 -7.04
N PRO A 51 -17.20 -0.95 -8.22
CA PRO A 51 -18.65 -1.16 -8.32
C PRO A 51 -19.08 -2.63 -8.22
N THR A 52 -18.17 -3.57 -8.49
CA THR A 52 -18.50 -5.00 -8.52
C THR A 52 -17.82 -5.80 -7.41
N TRP A 53 -17.14 -5.14 -6.51
CA TRP A 53 -16.51 -5.75 -5.32
C TRP A 53 -16.43 -4.70 -4.22
N VAL A 54 -15.99 -5.13 -3.03
CA VAL A 54 -15.71 -4.23 -1.91
C VAL A 54 -14.25 -4.34 -1.56
N HIS A 55 -13.56 -3.21 -1.60
CA HIS A 55 -12.18 -3.11 -1.14
C HIS A 55 -12.12 -2.36 0.18
N PHE A 56 -11.40 -2.91 1.15
CA PHE A 56 -11.10 -2.23 2.40
C PHE A 56 -9.71 -2.63 2.89
N ASP A 57 -9.06 -1.69 3.56
CA ASP A 57 -7.71 -1.89 4.06
C ASP A 57 -7.44 -1.02 5.29
N ARG A 58 -6.23 -1.13 5.82
CA ARG A 58 -5.80 -0.39 7.00
C ARG A 58 -4.67 0.59 6.68
N ARG A 59 -4.67 1.16 5.50
CA ARG A 59 -3.58 2.03 5.02
C ARG A 59 -3.29 3.23 5.92
N TYR A 60 -4.30 3.74 6.60
CA TYR A 60 -4.12 4.89 7.51
C TYR A 60 -3.92 4.47 8.96
N GLY A 61 -4.19 3.22 9.31
CA GLY A 61 -4.23 2.76 10.68
C GLY A 61 -2.99 2.05 11.17
N THR A 62 -1.99 1.89 10.29
CA THR A 62 -0.76 1.16 10.61
C THR A 62 0.46 2.04 10.37
N PRO A 63 0.62 3.14 11.12
CA PRO A 63 1.80 3.97 10.92
C PRO A 63 3.06 3.18 11.27
N ALA A 64 4.09 3.39 10.47
CA ALA A 64 5.36 2.68 10.60
C ALA A 64 6.05 2.88 11.96
N CYS A 65 5.61 3.88 12.70
CA CYS A 65 6.23 4.25 13.96
C CYS A 65 5.52 3.69 15.19
N SER A 66 4.41 2.98 15.01
CA SER A 66 3.64 2.44 16.12
C SER A 66 3.89 0.95 16.29
N SER A 67 3.59 0.46 17.47
CA SER A 67 3.61 -0.98 17.71
C SER A 67 2.68 -1.69 16.73
N GLY A 68 3.16 -2.72 16.06
CA GLY A 68 2.43 -3.42 15.01
C GLY A 68 2.44 -2.70 13.66
N GLY A 69 3.18 -1.60 13.51
CA GLY A 69 3.36 -0.93 12.24
C GLY A 69 4.38 -1.63 11.34
N TYR A 70 4.69 -0.99 10.22
CA TYR A 70 5.65 -1.56 9.27
C TYR A 70 7.06 -1.52 9.86
N PRO A 71 7.85 -2.58 9.66
CA PRO A 71 9.19 -2.63 10.21
C PRO A 71 10.14 -1.71 9.47
N LEU A 72 11.24 -1.34 10.15
CA LEU A 72 12.37 -0.73 9.46
C LEU A 72 12.97 -1.75 8.49
N ILE A 73 13.16 -1.34 7.25
CA ILE A 73 13.83 -2.16 6.23
C ILE A 73 14.95 -1.37 5.59
N ARG A 74 15.97 -2.11 5.18
CA ARG A 74 17.19 -1.56 4.57
C ARG A 74 17.79 -2.57 3.60
N GLN A 75 18.91 -2.22 3.00
CA GLN A 75 19.61 -3.13 2.09
C GLN A 75 19.83 -4.49 2.75
N ASN A 76 19.54 -5.53 2.00
CA ASN A 76 19.54 -6.95 2.40
C ASN A 76 18.28 -7.41 3.17
N SER A 77 17.35 -6.54 3.51
CA SER A 77 16.04 -6.95 4.01
C SER A 77 15.29 -7.73 2.94
N ARG A 78 14.44 -8.66 3.36
CA ARG A 78 13.65 -9.52 2.47
C ARG A 78 12.24 -9.70 3.01
N GLY A 79 11.31 -9.98 2.12
CA GLY A 79 9.96 -10.34 2.48
C GLY A 79 8.89 -9.39 1.98
N ASN A 80 7.68 -9.53 2.53
CA ASN A 80 6.51 -8.82 2.04
C ASN A 80 6.61 -7.30 2.20
N TYR A 81 7.23 -6.83 3.26
CA TYR A 81 7.37 -5.38 3.46
C TYR A 81 8.33 -4.75 2.46
N VAL A 82 9.31 -5.50 1.99
CA VAL A 82 10.14 -5.03 0.88
C VAL A 82 9.31 -4.94 -0.41
N CYS A 83 8.46 -5.92 -0.67
CA CYS A 83 7.53 -5.87 -1.81
C CYS A 83 6.62 -4.63 -1.73
N ILE A 84 6.11 -4.31 -0.56
CA ILE A 84 5.27 -3.12 -0.36
C ILE A 84 6.05 -1.86 -0.72
N ALA A 85 7.27 -1.74 -0.22
CA ALA A 85 8.09 -0.57 -0.51
C ALA A 85 8.42 -0.47 -2.00
N GLN A 86 8.77 -1.59 -2.64
CA GLN A 86 9.05 -1.63 -4.07
C GLN A 86 7.83 -1.24 -4.89
N ASP A 87 6.66 -1.72 -4.51
CA ASP A 87 5.40 -1.39 -5.17
C ASP A 87 5.10 0.10 -5.04
N ASP A 88 5.23 0.64 -3.85
CA ASP A 88 5.00 2.06 -3.61
C ASP A 88 5.98 2.92 -4.42
N LEU A 89 7.26 2.60 -4.40
CA LEU A 89 8.27 3.33 -5.14
C LEU A 89 8.03 3.27 -6.64
N ASN A 90 7.73 2.09 -7.17
CA ASN A 90 7.44 1.94 -8.60
C ASN A 90 6.20 2.75 -9.01
N THR A 91 5.16 2.73 -8.17
CA THR A 91 3.94 3.51 -8.41
C THR A 91 4.24 5.01 -8.49
N LEU A 92 5.16 5.48 -7.66
CA LEU A 92 5.54 6.89 -7.61
C LEU A 92 6.63 7.26 -8.62
N GLY A 93 7.07 6.32 -9.46
CA GLY A 93 8.02 6.59 -10.53
C GLY A 93 9.48 6.37 -10.17
N TYR A 94 9.76 5.78 -9.00
CA TYR A 94 11.12 5.46 -8.55
C TYR A 94 11.35 3.97 -8.72
N THR A 95 11.78 3.56 -9.91
CA THR A 95 11.85 2.14 -10.27
C THR A 95 12.85 1.37 -9.43
N THR A 96 12.43 0.21 -8.96
CA THR A 96 13.26 -0.74 -8.22
C THR A 96 13.62 -1.97 -9.04
N GLY A 97 13.20 -2.01 -10.30
CA GLY A 97 13.45 -3.13 -11.20
C GLY A 97 12.44 -4.26 -11.10
N GLY A 98 11.58 -4.27 -10.09
CA GLY A 98 10.53 -5.28 -9.94
C GLY A 98 10.11 -5.47 -8.49
N LEU A 99 9.19 -6.42 -8.28
CA LEU A 99 8.65 -6.74 -6.96
C LEU A 99 9.17 -8.12 -6.54
N ASP A 100 10.44 -8.21 -6.24
CA ASP A 100 11.07 -9.48 -5.88
C ASP A 100 11.19 -9.69 -4.36
N GLY A 101 10.84 -8.68 -3.56
CA GLY A 101 10.93 -8.78 -2.12
C GLY A 101 12.35 -8.80 -1.58
N VAL A 102 13.34 -8.41 -2.40
CA VAL A 102 14.75 -8.33 -2.01
C VAL A 102 15.21 -6.88 -2.10
N PHE A 103 15.61 -6.33 -0.97
CA PHE A 103 16.11 -4.96 -0.91
C PHE A 103 17.58 -4.95 -1.39
N GLY A 104 17.76 -4.88 -2.69
CA GLY A 104 19.07 -4.84 -3.34
C GLY A 104 19.48 -3.42 -3.69
N GLY A 105 20.51 -3.32 -4.56
CA GLY A 105 21.07 -2.03 -4.97
C GLY A 105 20.09 -1.13 -5.70
N GLN A 106 19.22 -1.69 -6.53
CA GLN A 106 18.24 -0.89 -7.27
C GLN A 106 17.19 -0.32 -6.31
N THR A 107 16.73 -1.11 -5.35
CA THR A 107 15.80 -0.64 -4.33
C THR A 107 16.47 0.44 -3.48
N PHE A 108 17.71 0.22 -3.06
CA PHE A 108 18.46 1.21 -2.29
C PHE A 108 18.55 2.56 -3.02
N THR A 109 18.92 2.54 -4.30
CA THR A 109 19.01 3.75 -5.10
C THR A 109 17.66 4.44 -5.24
N ALA A 110 16.60 3.68 -5.48
CA ALA A 110 15.24 4.21 -5.59
C ALA A 110 14.81 4.88 -4.28
N VAL A 111 15.07 4.26 -3.15
CA VAL A 111 14.74 4.81 -1.82
C VAL A 111 15.46 6.13 -1.61
N LYS A 112 16.77 6.19 -1.89
CA LYS A 112 17.54 7.42 -1.71
C LYS A 112 17.02 8.55 -2.59
N ARG A 113 16.69 8.26 -3.85
CA ARG A 113 16.13 9.25 -4.77
C ARG A 113 14.78 9.75 -4.27
N TYR A 114 13.93 8.86 -3.82
CA TYR A 114 12.64 9.22 -3.28
C TYR A 114 12.80 10.11 -2.05
N GLN A 115 13.63 9.70 -1.10
CA GLN A 115 13.88 10.44 0.13
C GLN A 115 14.37 11.86 -0.18
N ALA A 116 15.32 11.99 -1.09
CA ALA A 116 15.85 13.30 -1.50
C ALA A 116 14.75 14.18 -2.10
N SER A 117 13.88 13.61 -2.92
CA SER A 117 12.79 14.35 -3.58
C SER A 117 11.72 14.84 -2.58
N ARG A 118 11.63 14.21 -1.43
CA ARG A 118 10.63 14.54 -0.39
C ARG A 118 11.22 15.31 0.80
N GLY A 119 12.49 15.69 0.73
CA GLY A 119 13.14 16.38 1.82
C GLY A 119 13.40 15.51 3.05
N LEU A 120 13.39 14.19 2.88
CA LEU A 120 13.74 13.25 3.93
C LEU A 120 15.26 13.02 3.95
N VAL A 121 15.75 12.46 5.07
CA VAL A 121 17.15 12.05 5.13
C VAL A 121 17.37 10.95 4.10
N ALA A 122 18.26 11.17 3.15
CA ALA A 122 18.50 10.25 2.03
C ALA A 122 19.54 9.19 2.44
N ASP A 123 19.19 8.34 3.40
CA ASP A 123 20.05 7.30 3.93
C ASP A 123 19.82 5.91 3.33
N GLY A 124 18.79 5.76 2.51
CA GLY A 124 18.45 4.47 1.90
C GLY A 124 17.77 3.50 2.85
N ILE A 125 17.39 3.95 4.05
CA ILE A 125 16.71 3.14 5.06
C ILE A 125 15.25 3.56 5.13
N ILE A 126 14.34 2.61 5.03
CA ILE A 126 12.92 2.90 5.16
C ILE A 126 12.52 2.66 6.61
N GLY A 127 12.51 3.75 7.37
CA GLY A 127 12.01 3.77 8.73
C GLY A 127 10.66 4.48 8.79
N CYS A 128 10.31 4.94 9.97
CA CYS A 128 9.04 5.58 10.28
C CYS A 128 8.66 6.70 9.29
N ASN A 129 9.56 7.66 9.10
CA ASN A 129 9.25 8.84 8.30
C ASN A 129 9.10 8.50 6.82
N THR A 130 9.95 7.62 6.31
CA THR A 130 9.89 7.20 4.91
C THR A 130 8.63 6.37 4.64
N TRP A 131 8.29 5.43 5.53
CA TRP A 131 7.04 4.68 5.40
C TRP A 131 5.82 5.57 5.38
N ARG A 132 5.78 6.53 6.31
CA ARG A 132 4.64 7.46 6.36
C ARG A 132 4.52 8.25 5.08
N SER A 133 5.64 8.76 4.57
CA SER A 133 5.68 9.51 3.33
C SER A 133 5.21 8.66 2.14
N LEU A 134 5.70 7.42 2.04
CA LEU A 134 5.29 6.51 0.97
C LEU A 134 3.78 6.25 1.01
N GLN A 135 3.24 5.93 2.17
CA GLN A 135 1.82 5.65 2.32
C GLN A 135 0.96 6.86 1.95
N GLU A 136 1.33 8.04 2.40
CA GLU A 136 0.61 9.28 2.08
C GLU A 136 0.63 9.59 0.59
N ASN A 137 1.77 9.44 -0.04
CA ASN A 137 1.93 9.81 -1.45
C ASN A 137 1.28 8.78 -2.39
N VAL A 138 1.34 7.50 -2.08
CA VAL A 138 0.66 6.47 -2.86
C VAL A 138 -0.85 6.68 -2.83
N VAL A 139 -1.41 6.97 -1.66
CA VAL A 139 -2.83 7.28 -1.53
C VAL A 139 -3.19 8.55 -2.29
N GLY A 140 -2.30 9.55 -2.27
CA GLY A 140 -2.51 10.82 -2.94
C GLY A 140 -2.44 10.76 -4.46
N THR A 141 -1.98 9.67 -5.06
CA THR A 141 -1.92 9.53 -6.52
C THR A 141 -3.29 9.37 -7.17
N GLY A 142 -4.35 9.19 -6.38
CA GLY A 142 -5.67 8.87 -6.92
C GLY A 142 -5.75 7.46 -7.45
N ALA A 143 -4.81 6.62 -7.09
CA ALA A 143 -4.77 5.23 -7.49
C ALA A 143 -5.99 4.48 -6.95
N THR A 144 -6.51 3.59 -7.77
CA THR A 144 -7.65 2.76 -7.39
C THR A 144 -7.22 1.32 -7.26
N SER A 145 -7.82 0.62 -6.32
CA SER A 145 -7.54 -0.79 -6.20
C SER A 145 -8.05 -1.55 -7.40
N THR A 146 -7.21 -2.36 -7.97
CA THR A 146 -7.67 -3.43 -8.85
C THR A 146 -7.65 -4.72 -8.07
N THR A 147 -8.63 -5.56 -8.35
CA THR A 147 -8.73 -6.83 -7.68
C THR A 147 -7.51 -7.69 -8.00
N ILE A 148 -6.90 -8.20 -6.96
CA ILE A 148 -5.83 -9.18 -7.09
C ILE A 148 -6.48 -10.54 -7.02
N ASN A 149 -6.49 -11.21 -8.14
CA ASN A 149 -7.13 -12.52 -8.26
C ASN A 149 -6.09 -13.60 -8.40
#